data_5a511bd34759e9eb48ccd5248dc47cff
#
_entry.id   5a511bd34759e9eb48ccd5248dc47cff
#
_cell.length_a   1.000
_cell.length_b   1.000
_cell.length_c   1.000
_cell.angle_alpha   90.00
_cell.angle_beta   90.00
_cell.angle_gamma   90.00
#
_symmetry.space_group_name_H-M   'P 1'
#
loop_
_entity.id
_entity.type
_entity.pdbx_description
1 polymer ?
#
loop_
_entity_poly.entity_id
_entity_poly.type
_entity_poly.pdbx_seq_one_letter_code
_entity_poly.pdbx_strand_id
1 'polypeptide(L)'
;MSDQKYNSPEDPYFEDAQADEFEEEVFVSKTELKRQAKELHKLGETLVNLTDANIATIPMDEELADAVAIARKVNKKKDGYRRQLQFIGKALRQRDTAPIEEALAKITQQQQASNAAFHALEKAREAVIEQGDPAIQKLIEAHP
;
A
#
# COMPACT_ATOMS: atom_id res chain seq x y z
N MET A 1 41.08 -39.62 -7.83
CA MET A 1 40.68 -39.26 -7.58
C MET A 1 39.90 -38.71 -7.10
N SER A 2 39.97 -38.91 -7.05
CA SER A 2 39.25 -38.44 -6.60
C SER A 2 38.73 -37.84 -5.84
N ASP A 3 38.67 -37.98 -5.80
CA ASP A 3 38.26 -37.48 -5.12
C ASP A 3 37.82 -36.82 -4.43
N GLN A 4 37.89 -36.82 -4.47
CA GLN A 4 37.56 -36.28 -3.91
C GLN A 4 37.14 -35.54 -3.33
N LYS A 5 37.17 -35.55 -3.46
CA LYS A 5 36.80 -34.88 -3.01
C LYS A 5 36.38 -34.14 -2.17
N TYR A 6 36.27 -34.35 -2.26
CA TYR A 6 35.80 -33.76 -1.46
C TYR A 6 35.62 -33.48 -0.43
N ASN A 7 35.83 -33.77 -0.48
CA ASN A 7 35.66 -33.87 0.29
C ASN A 7 35.63 -33.77 1.30
N SER A 8 35.47 -33.65 1.31
CA SER A 8 35.46 -33.75 2.13
C SER A 8 35.31 -34.00 3.04
N PRO A 9 35.11 -33.95 2.72
CA PRO A 9 34.73 -34.78 3.81
C PRO A 9 35.28 -34.60 5.18
N GLU A 10 35.95 -33.72 5.32
CA GLU A 10 36.67 -33.55 6.53
C GLU A 10 35.74 -33.43 7.74
N ASP A 11 34.74 -32.55 7.66
CA ASP A 11 33.77 -32.38 8.74
C ASP A 11 32.38 -32.22 8.16
N PRO A 12 31.67 -33.32 7.94
CA PRO A 12 30.34 -33.26 7.37
C PRO A 12 29.34 -32.52 8.24
N TYR A 13 29.52 -32.55 9.53
CA TYR A 13 28.60 -31.84 10.44
C TYR A 13 28.76 -30.32 10.34
N PHE A 14 29.97 -29.86 10.14
CA PHE A 14 30.26 -28.45 9.94
C PHE A 14 29.63 -27.92 8.66
N GLU A 15 29.79 -28.66 7.58
CA GLU A 15 29.23 -28.31 6.27
C GLU A 15 27.71 -28.28 6.34
N ASP A 16 27.10 -29.26 6.99
CA ASP A 16 25.65 -29.33 7.15
C ASP A 16 25.12 -28.12 7.92
N ALA A 17 25.79 -27.74 8.99
CA ALA A 17 25.38 -26.58 9.79
C ALA A 17 25.42 -25.28 8.99
N GLN A 18 26.46 -25.10 8.18
CA GLN A 18 26.57 -23.93 7.32
C GLN A 18 25.51 -23.92 6.22
N ALA A 19 25.22 -25.08 5.66
CA ALA A 19 24.21 -25.23 4.63
C ALA A 19 22.83 -24.87 5.19
N ASP A 20 22.51 -25.33 6.41
CA ASP A 20 21.24 -25.03 7.06
C ASP A 20 21.07 -23.53 7.32
N GLU A 21 22.12 -22.89 7.84
CA GLU A 21 22.09 -21.44 8.08
C GLU A 21 21.87 -20.67 6.77
N PHE A 22 22.58 -21.07 5.72
CA PHE A 22 22.45 -20.45 4.40
C PHE A 22 21.03 -20.62 3.84
N GLU A 23 20.46 -21.80 3.97
CA GLU A 23 19.10 -22.08 3.51
C GLU A 23 18.06 -21.24 4.26
N GLU A 24 18.22 -21.07 5.57
CA GLU A 24 17.34 -20.23 6.36
C GLU A 24 17.42 -18.77 5.92
N GLU A 25 18.63 -18.24 5.73
CA GLU A 25 18.82 -16.88 5.28
C GLU A 25 18.21 -16.64 3.89
N VAL A 26 18.40 -17.56 2.97
CA VAL A 26 17.83 -17.49 1.63
C VAL A 26 16.32 -17.55 1.69
N PHE A 27 15.75 -18.42 2.53
CA PHE A 27 14.30 -18.53 2.70
C PHE A 27 13.68 -17.24 3.24
N VAL A 28 14.26 -16.67 4.29
CA VAL A 28 13.79 -15.40 4.88
C VAL A 28 13.88 -14.28 3.86
N SER A 29 14.98 -14.22 3.10
CA SER A 29 15.17 -13.21 2.07
C SER A 29 14.11 -13.30 0.97
N LYS A 30 13.79 -14.51 0.52
CA LYS A 30 12.74 -14.73 -0.48
C LYS A 30 11.36 -14.32 0.03
N THR A 31 11.05 -14.67 1.28
CA THR A 31 9.79 -14.32 1.93
C THR A 31 9.65 -12.80 2.05
N GLU A 32 10.73 -12.13 2.45
CA GLU A 32 10.76 -10.67 2.56
C GLU A 32 10.56 -10.00 1.20
N LEU A 33 11.21 -10.51 0.16
CA LEU A 33 11.04 -9.99 -1.20
C LEU A 33 9.61 -10.14 -1.70
N LYS A 34 8.98 -11.27 -1.43
CA LYS A 34 7.57 -11.48 -1.77
C LYS A 34 6.66 -10.50 -1.05
N ARG A 35 6.92 -10.27 0.24
CA ARG A 35 6.15 -9.33 1.05
C ARG A 35 6.26 -7.92 0.48
N GLN A 36 7.48 -7.48 0.19
CA GLN A 36 7.73 -6.18 -0.40
C GLN A 36 7.05 -6.03 -1.77
N ALA A 37 7.10 -7.07 -2.59
CA ALA A 37 6.45 -7.05 -3.89
C ALA A 37 4.93 -6.89 -3.76
N LYS A 38 4.31 -7.57 -2.80
CA LYS A 38 2.88 -7.44 -2.53
C LYS A 38 2.51 -6.04 -2.05
N GLU A 39 3.33 -5.46 -1.18
CA GLU A 39 3.12 -4.10 -0.68
C GLU A 39 3.20 -3.08 -1.80
N LEU A 40 4.20 -3.22 -2.67
CA LEU A 40 4.35 -2.34 -3.84
C LEU A 40 3.21 -2.51 -4.83
N HIS A 41 2.72 -3.73 -5.01
CA HIS A 41 1.57 -3.99 -5.86
C HIS A 41 0.31 -3.29 -5.31
N LYS A 42 0.06 -3.39 -4.00
CA LYS A 42 -1.04 -2.68 -3.34
C LYS A 42 -0.91 -1.17 -3.47
N LEU A 43 0.31 -0.67 -3.31
CA LEU A 43 0.58 0.76 -3.48
C LEU A 43 0.23 1.21 -4.88
N GLY A 44 0.62 0.44 -5.89
CA GLY A 44 0.28 0.71 -7.28
C GLY A 44 -1.23 0.72 -7.52
N GLU A 45 -1.95 -0.26 -6.99
CA GLU A 45 -3.42 -0.31 -7.09
C GLU A 45 -4.05 0.91 -6.44
N THR A 46 -3.57 1.31 -5.28
CA THR A 46 -4.07 2.47 -4.57
C THR A 46 -3.91 3.74 -5.42
N LEU A 47 -2.73 3.91 -6.02
CA LEU A 47 -2.46 5.06 -6.88
C LEU A 47 -3.41 5.10 -8.09
N VAL A 48 -3.62 3.95 -8.72
CA VAL A 48 -4.50 3.85 -9.89
C VAL A 48 -5.95 4.16 -9.54
N ASN A 49 -6.38 3.82 -8.34
CA ASN A 49 -7.77 4.00 -7.90
C ASN A 49 -8.06 5.37 -7.26
N LEU A 50 -7.05 6.24 -7.13
CA LEU A 50 -7.27 7.58 -6.60
C LEU A 50 -8.08 8.43 -7.56
N THR A 51 -8.79 9.43 -7.02
CA THR A 51 -9.45 10.44 -7.83
C THR A 51 -8.42 11.30 -8.55
N ASP A 52 -8.83 11.99 -9.61
CA ASP A 52 -7.93 12.88 -10.35
C ASP A 52 -7.35 13.98 -9.46
N ALA A 53 -8.16 14.54 -8.57
CA ALA A 53 -7.71 15.55 -7.63
C ALA A 53 -6.64 15.00 -6.67
N ASN A 54 -6.84 13.78 -6.15
CA ASN A 54 -5.91 13.17 -5.22
C ASN A 54 -4.62 12.74 -5.89
N ILE A 55 -4.70 12.15 -7.09
CA ILE A 55 -3.49 11.73 -7.81
C ILE A 55 -2.59 12.91 -8.15
N ALA A 56 -3.18 14.08 -8.38
CA ALA A 56 -2.42 15.29 -8.67
C ALA A 56 -1.54 15.74 -7.51
N THR A 57 -1.88 15.34 -6.28
CA THR A 57 -1.09 15.68 -5.08
C THR A 57 0.03 14.71 -4.77
N ILE A 58 0.10 13.58 -5.48
CA ILE A 58 1.11 12.57 -5.24
C ILE A 58 2.41 12.93 -5.97
N PRO A 59 3.56 12.96 -5.27
CA PRO A 59 4.83 13.24 -5.91
C PRO A 59 5.30 12.04 -6.71
N MET A 60 5.23 12.14 -8.03
CA MET A 60 5.68 11.10 -8.95
C MET A 60 6.52 11.74 -10.05
N ASP A 61 7.57 11.03 -10.47
CA ASP A 61 8.31 11.43 -11.66
C ASP A 61 7.47 11.15 -12.92
N GLU A 62 7.92 11.66 -14.05
CA GLU A 62 7.19 11.56 -15.30
C GLU A 62 6.90 10.11 -15.70
N GLU A 63 7.90 9.23 -15.59
CA GLU A 63 7.78 7.84 -15.96
C GLU A 63 6.70 7.12 -15.14
N LEU A 64 6.72 7.32 -13.83
CA LEU A 64 5.74 6.70 -12.94
C LEU A 64 4.35 7.29 -13.17
N ALA A 65 4.25 8.60 -13.34
CA ALA A 65 2.98 9.28 -13.60
C ALA A 65 2.36 8.78 -14.91
N ASP A 66 3.14 8.61 -15.95
CA ASP A 66 2.67 8.08 -17.24
C ASP A 66 2.17 6.63 -17.08
N ALA A 67 2.92 5.81 -16.36
CA ALA A 67 2.53 4.42 -16.12
C ALA A 67 1.19 4.33 -15.40
N VAL A 68 0.99 5.14 -14.37
CA VAL A 68 -0.27 5.21 -13.62
C VAL A 68 -1.40 5.71 -14.50
N ALA A 69 -1.15 6.74 -15.31
CA ALA A 69 -2.15 7.29 -16.23
C ALA A 69 -2.63 6.23 -17.23
N ILE A 70 -1.72 5.45 -17.77
CA ILE A 70 -2.06 4.35 -18.69
C ILE A 70 -2.96 3.32 -17.99
N ALA A 71 -2.59 2.91 -16.77
CA ALA A 71 -3.37 1.93 -16.01
C ALA A 71 -4.79 2.44 -15.71
N ARG A 72 -4.95 3.73 -15.47
CA ARG A 72 -6.25 4.34 -15.19
C ARG A 72 -7.20 4.30 -16.40
N LYS A 73 -6.64 4.22 -17.60
CA LYS A 73 -7.42 4.18 -18.85
C LYS A 73 -7.77 2.76 -19.29
N VAL A 74 -7.05 1.75 -18.80
CA VAL A 74 -7.26 0.36 -19.20
C VAL A 74 -8.39 -0.25 -18.39
N ASN A 75 -9.20 -1.10 -19.03
CA ASN A 75 -10.27 -1.83 -18.36
C ASN A 75 -9.70 -2.79 -17.31
N LYS A 76 -10.16 -2.67 -16.07
CA LYS A 76 -9.67 -3.48 -14.93
C LYS A 76 -9.84 -4.97 -15.11
N LYS A 77 -10.76 -5.39 -15.96
CA LYS A 77 -11.03 -6.82 -16.21
C LYS A 77 -10.09 -7.45 -17.23
N LYS A 78 -9.26 -6.66 -17.90
CA LYS A 78 -8.38 -7.15 -18.96
C LYS A 78 -6.98 -7.42 -18.45
N ASP A 79 -6.29 -8.34 -19.13
CA ASP A 79 -4.91 -8.73 -18.81
C ASP A 79 -3.94 -7.54 -18.92
N GLY A 80 -4.21 -6.60 -19.81
CA GLY A 80 -3.42 -5.38 -19.96
C GLY A 80 -3.36 -4.57 -18.67
N TYR A 81 -4.45 -4.52 -17.91
CA TYR A 81 -4.48 -3.85 -16.62
C TYR A 81 -3.53 -4.51 -15.63
N ARG A 82 -3.58 -5.85 -15.53
CA ARG A 82 -2.71 -6.62 -14.64
C ARG A 82 -1.24 -6.41 -14.98
N ARG A 83 -0.90 -6.44 -16.28
CA ARG A 83 0.45 -6.19 -16.74
C ARG A 83 0.92 -4.79 -16.38
N GLN A 84 0.05 -3.80 -16.55
CA GLN A 84 0.39 -2.43 -16.21
C GLN A 84 0.61 -2.25 -14.71
N LEU A 85 -0.18 -2.92 -13.86
CA LEU A 85 0.05 -2.92 -12.41
C LEU A 85 1.39 -3.55 -12.05
N GLN A 86 1.77 -4.62 -12.72
CA GLN A 86 3.09 -5.24 -12.52
C GLN A 86 4.21 -4.28 -12.90
N PHE A 87 4.05 -3.57 -14.01
CA PHE A 87 4.99 -2.55 -14.45
C PHE A 87 5.12 -1.43 -13.41
N ILE A 88 3.99 -0.95 -12.89
CA ILE A 88 3.97 0.07 -11.83
C ILE A 88 4.70 -0.43 -10.59
N GLY A 89 4.46 -1.67 -10.18
CA GLY A 89 5.15 -2.29 -9.05
C GLY A 89 6.66 -2.32 -9.22
N LYS A 90 7.13 -2.66 -10.42
CA LYS A 90 8.56 -2.62 -10.75
C LYS A 90 9.12 -1.20 -10.69
N ALA A 91 8.38 -0.25 -11.26
CA ALA A 91 8.77 1.16 -11.25
C ALA A 91 8.89 1.69 -9.82
N LEU A 92 7.96 1.33 -8.95
CA LEU A 92 7.99 1.70 -7.53
C LEU A 92 9.19 1.09 -6.80
N ARG A 93 9.56 -0.14 -7.15
CA ARG A 93 10.71 -0.81 -6.54
C ARG A 93 12.02 -0.07 -6.79
N GLN A 94 12.13 0.60 -7.92
CA GLN A 94 13.34 1.32 -8.32
C GLN A 94 13.43 2.72 -7.73
N ARG A 95 12.44 3.14 -6.96
CA ARG A 95 12.31 4.49 -6.42
C ARG A 95 12.12 4.47 -4.91
N ASP A 96 12.37 5.61 -4.30
CA ASP A 96 12.00 5.83 -2.91
C ASP A 96 10.50 6.14 -2.87
N THR A 97 9.73 5.25 -2.25
CA THR A 97 8.27 5.37 -2.15
C THR A 97 7.82 6.19 -0.92
N ALA A 98 8.73 6.57 -0.06
CA ALA A 98 8.38 7.28 1.18
C ALA A 98 7.57 8.57 0.92
N PRO A 99 7.94 9.45 -0.04
CA PRO A 99 7.13 10.63 -0.34
C PRO A 99 5.72 10.29 -0.83
N ILE A 100 5.60 9.21 -1.60
CA ILE A 100 4.30 8.75 -2.12
C ILE A 100 3.43 8.24 -0.97
N GLU A 101 3.99 7.42 -0.10
CA GLU A 101 3.28 6.87 1.06
C GLU A 101 2.84 7.98 2.01
N GLU A 102 3.70 8.98 2.22
CA GLU A 102 3.37 10.14 3.04
C GLU A 102 2.20 10.93 2.47
N ALA A 103 2.19 11.16 1.16
CA ALA A 103 1.11 11.86 0.49
C ALA A 103 -0.21 11.09 0.60
N LEU A 104 -0.15 9.75 0.44
CA LEU A 104 -1.32 8.88 0.61
C LEU A 104 -1.85 8.92 2.04
N ALA A 105 -0.98 8.93 3.02
CA ALA A 105 -1.37 9.03 4.43
C ALA A 105 -2.13 10.33 4.70
N LYS A 106 -1.68 11.44 4.12
CA LYS A 106 -2.39 12.73 4.23
C LYS A 106 -3.78 12.67 3.64
N ILE A 107 -3.93 12.06 2.48
CA ILE A 107 -5.23 11.87 1.81
C ILE A 107 -6.16 11.05 2.71
N THR A 108 -5.66 9.95 3.25
CA THR A 108 -6.44 9.08 4.15
C THR A 108 -6.87 9.83 5.40
N GLN A 109 -5.99 10.61 6.01
CA GLN A 109 -6.32 11.41 7.19
C GLN A 109 -7.38 12.44 6.88
N GLN A 110 -7.31 13.12 5.73
CA GLN A 110 -8.33 14.07 5.32
C GLN A 110 -9.68 13.41 5.10
N GLN A 111 -9.71 12.23 4.49
CA GLN A 111 -10.93 11.47 4.31
C GLN A 111 -11.54 11.04 5.63
N GLN A 112 -10.72 10.56 6.55
CA GLN A 112 -11.19 10.18 7.89
C GLN A 112 -11.77 11.36 8.64
N ALA A 113 -11.13 12.52 8.58
CA ALA A 113 -11.62 13.74 9.21
C ALA A 113 -12.97 14.17 8.60
N SER A 114 -13.09 14.12 7.27
CA SER A 114 -14.35 14.46 6.59
C SER A 114 -15.46 13.49 6.95
N ASN A 115 -15.15 12.19 7.01
CA ASN A 115 -16.14 11.17 7.38
C ASN A 115 -16.59 11.35 8.83
N ALA A 116 -15.66 11.65 9.73
CA ALA A 116 -16.01 11.90 11.14
C ALA A 116 -16.92 13.11 11.29
N ALA A 117 -16.63 14.19 10.56
CA ALA A 117 -17.46 15.39 10.55
C ALA A 117 -18.86 15.10 9.99
N PHE A 118 -18.93 14.33 8.91
CA PHE A 118 -20.20 13.94 8.30
C PHE A 118 -21.04 13.08 9.25
N HIS A 119 -20.43 12.10 9.92
CA HIS A 119 -21.14 11.27 10.89
C HIS A 119 -21.61 12.08 12.10
N ALA A 120 -20.84 13.05 12.55
CA ALA A 120 -21.28 13.94 13.63
C ALA A 120 -22.51 14.75 13.23
N LEU A 121 -22.54 15.25 12.00
CA LEU A 121 -23.68 15.97 11.45
C LEU A 121 -24.92 15.07 11.33
N GLU A 122 -24.73 13.83 10.88
CA GLU A 122 -25.82 12.86 10.79
C GLU A 122 -26.42 12.55 12.16
N LYS A 123 -25.57 12.34 13.18
CA LYS A 123 -26.04 12.11 14.54
C LYS A 123 -26.84 13.30 15.09
N ALA A 124 -26.33 14.52 14.86
CA ALA A 124 -27.02 15.71 15.27
C ALA A 124 -28.38 15.84 14.60
N ARG A 125 -28.45 15.53 13.30
CA ARG A 125 -29.67 15.55 12.53
C ARG A 125 -30.69 14.52 13.05
N GLU A 126 -30.24 13.30 13.31
CA GLU A 126 -31.09 12.25 13.86
C GLU A 126 -31.65 12.66 15.24
N ALA A 127 -30.80 13.22 16.09
CA ALA A 127 -31.23 13.71 17.40
C ALA A 127 -32.30 14.77 17.29
N VAL A 128 -32.18 15.69 16.34
CA VAL A 128 -33.19 16.71 16.09
C VAL A 128 -34.50 16.08 15.63
N ILE A 129 -34.44 15.08 14.75
CA ILE A 129 -35.65 14.40 14.24
C ILE A 129 -36.34 13.60 15.35
N GLU A 130 -35.57 12.88 16.17
CA GLU A 130 -36.12 12.02 17.22
C GLU A 130 -36.59 12.77 18.45
N GLN A 131 -35.81 13.76 18.92
CA GLN A 131 -36.06 14.45 20.18
C GLN A 131 -36.81 15.76 20.02
N GLY A 132 -36.82 16.31 18.81
CA GLY A 132 -37.53 17.55 18.51
C GLY A 132 -36.89 18.77 19.16
N ASP A 133 -37.71 19.63 19.76
CA ASP A 133 -37.28 20.92 20.29
C ASP A 133 -36.12 20.87 21.29
N PRO A 134 -36.07 19.92 22.25
CA PRO A 134 -34.92 19.85 23.17
C PRO A 134 -33.57 19.63 22.46
N ALA A 135 -33.54 18.86 21.38
CA ALA A 135 -32.34 18.63 20.62
C ALA A 135 -31.91 19.89 19.85
N ILE A 136 -32.86 20.62 19.30
CA ILE A 136 -32.62 21.90 18.62
C ILE A 136 -32.04 22.89 19.61
N GLN A 137 -32.58 22.98 20.80
CA GLN A 137 -32.10 23.86 21.87
C GLN A 137 -30.62 23.54 22.20
N LYS A 138 -30.27 22.27 22.34
CA LYS A 138 -28.90 21.85 22.60
C LYS A 138 -27.95 22.25 21.46
N LEU A 139 -28.39 22.13 20.22
CA LEU A 139 -27.60 22.54 19.07
C LEU A 139 -27.33 24.03 19.06
N ILE A 140 -28.34 24.82 19.37
CA ILE A 140 -28.20 26.26 19.43
C ILE A 140 -27.25 26.69 20.54
N GLU A 141 -27.32 26.04 21.70
CA GLU A 141 -26.41 26.29 22.82
C GLU A 141 -24.97 25.93 22.52
N ALA A 142 -24.75 24.83 21.77
CA ALA A 142 -23.40 24.36 21.37
C ALA A 142 -22.82 25.24 20.27
N HIS A 143 -23.64 25.84 19.42
CA HIS A 143 -23.21 26.62 18.24
C HIS A 143 -23.99 27.95 18.19
N PRO A 144 -23.74 28.86 19.13
CA PRO A 144 -24.44 30.15 19.19
C PRO A 144 -24.08 31.10 18.06
#